data_53678f20bbbe81a37a38c077ec7394ac
#
_entry.id   53678f20bbbe81a37a38c077ec7394ac
#
_cell.length_a   1.000
_cell.length_b   1.000
_cell.length_c   1.000
_cell.angle_alpha   90.00
_cell.angle_beta   90.00
_cell.angle_gamma   90.00
#
_symmetry.space_group_name_H-M   'P 1'
#
loop_
_entity.id
_entity.type
_entity.pdbx_description
1 polymer ?
#
loop_
_entity_poly.entity_id
_entity_poly.type
_entity_poly.pdbx_seq_one_letter_code
_entity_poly.pdbx_strand_id
1 'polypeptide(L)'
;AGMLLLTCYWGEMAHPYYALVFTGLCAPGLIPLAWLAGWAEKRGLLARALPLAGALAIVPVCMGLCRAVPLMRVKKADMAQTVFAEIMNREAEPTLLDITSLDQGFYLAAGIVPNCRYFADNNLQTQEKRDAIASYLAEGRTQFVVTRYADPGEAYELIAEADGVFDLNDMRHYKLYKRKEP
;
A
#
# COMPACT_ATOMS: atom_id res chain seq x y z
N ALA A 1 -3.87 -24.30 14.91
CA ALA A 1 -2.96 -23.52 15.77
C ALA A 1 -1.50 -23.66 15.30
N GLY A 2 -0.95 -24.87 15.06
CA GLY A 2 0.44 -25.08 14.67
C GLY A 2 0.85 -24.42 13.35
N MET A 3 0.02 -24.51 12.31
CA MET A 3 0.30 -23.82 11.03
C MET A 3 0.27 -22.29 11.16
N LEU A 4 -0.58 -21.76 12.03
CA LEU A 4 -0.66 -20.32 12.29
C LEU A 4 0.62 -19.83 12.97
N LEU A 5 1.13 -20.58 13.94
CA LEU A 5 2.41 -20.31 14.59
C LEU A 5 3.60 -20.44 13.61
N LEU A 6 3.60 -21.46 12.76
CA LEU A 6 4.62 -21.65 11.73
C LEU A 6 4.64 -20.51 10.71
N THR A 7 3.48 -20.09 10.21
CA THR A 7 3.39 -18.98 9.25
C THR A 7 3.69 -17.63 9.88
N CYS A 8 3.27 -17.37 11.11
CA CYS A 8 3.51 -16.09 11.77
C CYS A 8 4.93 -15.93 12.32
N TYR A 9 5.57 -17.03 12.73
CA TYR A 9 6.88 -16.99 13.39
C TYR A 9 8.06 -17.35 12.48
N TRP A 10 7.87 -18.22 11.51
CA TRP A 10 8.99 -18.74 10.70
C TRP A 10 9.07 -18.17 9.30
N GLY A 11 8.01 -17.48 8.85
CA GLY A 11 7.95 -16.98 7.49
C GLY A 11 8.50 -15.58 7.30
N GLU A 12 9.10 -14.92 8.32
CA GLU A 12 9.44 -13.49 8.26
C GLU A 12 8.33 -12.68 7.54
N MET A 13 7.08 -12.89 7.97
CA MET A 13 5.93 -12.45 7.20
C MET A 13 5.81 -10.94 7.22
N ALA A 14 6.52 -10.33 6.32
CA ALA A 14 6.47 -8.91 6.07
C ALA A 14 5.06 -8.42 5.61
N HIS A 15 4.22 -9.35 5.13
CA HIS A 15 2.98 -8.95 4.48
C HIS A 15 1.73 -9.54 5.14
N PRO A 16 0.82 -8.69 5.68
CA PRO A 16 -0.41 -9.12 6.35
C PRO A 16 -1.36 -9.96 5.47
N TYR A 17 -1.27 -9.83 4.13
CA TYR A 17 -2.14 -10.57 3.23
C TYR A 17 -1.88 -12.09 3.21
N TYR A 18 -0.72 -12.55 3.65
CA TYR A 18 -0.50 -13.98 3.83
C TYR A 18 -1.41 -14.59 4.90
N ALA A 19 -1.90 -13.78 5.85
CA ALA A 19 -2.86 -14.22 6.84
C ALA A 19 -4.26 -14.48 6.26
N LEU A 20 -4.56 -14.02 5.04
CA LEU A 20 -5.84 -14.27 4.37
C LEU A 20 -6.16 -15.75 4.20
N VAL A 21 -5.15 -16.62 4.07
CA VAL A 21 -5.33 -18.08 4.03
C VAL A 21 -6.05 -18.61 5.27
N PHE A 22 -5.93 -17.91 6.40
CA PHE A 22 -6.55 -18.30 7.66
C PHE A 22 -7.98 -17.75 7.84
N THR A 23 -8.47 -16.92 6.93
CA THR A 23 -9.85 -16.41 7.01
C THR A 23 -10.89 -17.55 6.94
N GLY A 24 -10.56 -18.65 6.26
CA GLY A 24 -11.38 -19.87 6.29
C GLY A 24 -11.56 -20.48 7.68
N LEU A 25 -10.62 -20.22 8.61
CA LEU A 25 -10.73 -20.67 10.01
C LEU A 25 -11.63 -19.77 10.86
N CYS A 26 -12.05 -18.62 10.34
CA CYS A 26 -12.99 -17.74 11.03
C CYS A 26 -14.39 -18.37 11.15
N ALA A 27 -14.80 -19.17 10.16
CA ALA A 27 -16.09 -19.87 10.19
C ALA A 27 -16.25 -20.83 11.39
N PRO A 28 -15.28 -21.74 11.68
CA PRO A 28 -15.28 -22.51 12.92
C PRO A 28 -15.23 -21.65 14.19
N GLY A 29 -14.58 -20.47 14.13
CA GLY A 29 -14.53 -19.51 15.23
C GLY A 29 -15.89 -18.92 15.60
N LEU A 30 -16.87 -18.94 14.70
CA LEU A 30 -18.24 -18.51 14.96
C LEU A 30 -19.05 -19.55 15.78
N ILE A 31 -18.64 -20.82 15.81
CA ILE A 31 -19.34 -21.88 16.53
C ILE A 31 -19.44 -21.56 18.05
N PRO A 32 -18.36 -21.17 18.76
CA PRO A 32 -18.45 -20.76 20.15
C PRO A 32 -19.37 -19.55 20.36
N LEU A 33 -19.39 -18.60 19.42
CA LEU A 33 -20.28 -17.44 19.49
C LEU A 33 -21.75 -17.83 19.36
N ALA A 34 -22.08 -18.75 18.42
CA ALA A 34 -23.42 -19.30 18.28
C ALA A 34 -23.85 -20.05 19.54
N TRP A 35 -22.95 -20.83 20.16
CA TRP A 35 -23.21 -21.53 21.42
C TRP A 35 -23.43 -20.56 22.57
N LEU A 36 -22.61 -19.49 22.66
CA LEU A 36 -22.78 -18.42 23.64
C LEU A 36 -24.11 -17.68 23.46
N ALA A 37 -24.50 -17.39 22.22
CA ALA A 37 -25.80 -16.78 21.93
C ALA A 37 -26.97 -17.67 22.35
N GLY A 38 -26.92 -18.97 22.07
CA GLY A 38 -27.95 -19.94 22.53
C GLY A 38 -28.00 -20.11 24.05
N TRP A 39 -26.87 -20.01 24.72
CA TRP A 39 -26.81 -19.99 26.19
C TRP A 39 -27.41 -18.70 26.76
N ALA A 40 -27.11 -17.55 26.12
CA ALA A 40 -27.63 -16.24 26.51
C ALA A 40 -29.15 -16.14 26.30
N GLU A 41 -29.68 -16.74 25.25
CA GLU A 41 -31.11 -16.75 24.94
C GLU A 41 -31.94 -17.41 26.04
N LYS A 42 -31.41 -18.41 26.74
CA LYS A 42 -32.05 -19.11 27.86
C LYS A 42 -32.07 -18.31 29.17
N ARG A 43 -31.32 -17.22 29.25
CA ARG A 43 -31.12 -16.47 30.51
C ARG A 43 -31.78 -15.08 30.57
N GLY A 44 -32.63 -14.72 29.61
CA GLY A 44 -33.41 -13.49 29.63
C GLY A 44 -32.77 -12.27 28.97
N LEU A 45 -33.35 -11.09 29.18
CA LEU A 45 -33.05 -9.86 28.46
C LEU A 45 -31.58 -9.41 28.59
N LEU A 46 -30.97 -9.56 29.76
CA LEU A 46 -29.58 -9.18 30.01
C LEU A 46 -28.60 -10.05 29.17
N ALA A 47 -28.96 -11.31 28.98
CA ALA A 47 -28.18 -12.24 28.22
C ALA A 47 -28.29 -12.02 26.69
N ARG A 48 -29.36 -11.39 26.21
CA ARG A 48 -29.52 -10.97 24.82
C ARG A 48 -28.66 -9.74 24.49
N ALA A 49 -28.43 -8.87 25.44
CA ALA A 49 -27.57 -7.71 25.28
C ALA A 49 -26.07 -8.08 25.16
N LEU A 50 -25.66 -9.21 25.72
CA LEU A 50 -24.26 -9.65 25.76
C LEU A 50 -23.65 -9.92 24.35
N PRO A 51 -24.33 -10.63 23.45
CA PRO A 51 -23.84 -10.82 22.09
C PRO A 51 -23.72 -9.50 21.29
N LEU A 52 -24.70 -8.61 21.50
CA LEU A 52 -24.70 -7.28 20.89
C LEU A 52 -23.55 -6.43 21.42
N ALA A 53 -23.33 -6.41 22.72
CA ALA A 53 -22.20 -5.72 23.32
C ALA A 53 -20.87 -6.31 22.88
N GLY A 54 -20.78 -7.64 22.75
CA GLY A 54 -19.61 -8.32 22.20
C GLY A 54 -19.35 -7.94 20.74
N ALA A 55 -20.37 -7.92 19.90
CA ALA A 55 -20.25 -7.50 18.50
C ALA A 55 -19.83 -6.03 18.40
N LEU A 56 -20.37 -5.15 19.22
CA LEU A 56 -19.98 -3.74 19.26
C LEU A 56 -18.54 -3.54 19.78
N ALA A 57 -18.07 -4.41 20.70
CA ALA A 57 -16.70 -4.35 21.21
C ALA A 57 -15.67 -4.88 20.21
N ILE A 58 -16.05 -5.81 19.32
CA ILE A 58 -15.14 -6.34 18.29
C ILE A 58 -14.64 -5.24 17.35
N VAL A 59 -15.50 -4.28 16.97
CA VAL A 59 -15.12 -3.21 16.04
C VAL A 59 -13.94 -2.38 16.56
N PRO A 60 -13.99 -1.78 17.78
CA PRO A 60 -12.87 -1.00 18.29
C PRO A 60 -11.62 -1.86 18.54
N VAL A 61 -11.80 -3.13 18.94
CA VAL A 61 -10.67 -4.06 19.09
C VAL A 61 -10.01 -4.33 17.74
N CYS A 62 -10.78 -4.64 16.70
CA CYS A 62 -10.25 -4.82 15.35
C CYS A 62 -9.58 -3.54 14.82
N MET A 63 -10.18 -2.37 15.06
CA MET A 63 -9.58 -1.09 14.71
C MET A 63 -8.27 -0.84 15.45
N GLY A 64 -8.20 -1.16 16.75
CA GLY A 64 -6.97 -1.02 17.55
C GLY A 64 -5.84 -1.96 17.13
N LEU A 65 -6.19 -3.15 16.64
CA LEU A 65 -5.23 -4.13 16.13
C LEU A 65 -4.86 -3.92 14.65
N CYS A 66 -5.65 -3.15 13.91
CA CYS A 66 -5.42 -2.91 12.50
C CYS A 66 -4.30 -1.88 12.28
N ARG A 67 -3.20 -2.31 11.67
CA ARG A 67 -2.06 -1.45 11.35
C ARG A 67 -2.40 -0.30 10.37
N ALA A 68 -3.47 -0.44 9.59
CA ALA A 68 -3.89 0.59 8.65
C ALA A 68 -4.57 1.79 9.33
N VAL A 69 -5.16 1.62 10.51
CA VAL A 69 -5.89 2.71 11.20
C VAL A 69 -5.00 3.92 11.54
N PRO A 70 -3.78 3.75 12.07
CA PRO A 70 -2.87 4.88 12.26
C PRO A 70 -2.47 5.57 10.94
N LEU A 71 -2.31 4.81 9.85
CA LEU A 71 -2.00 5.35 8.53
C LEU A 71 -3.12 6.25 7.99
N MET A 72 -4.38 5.97 8.33
CA MET A 72 -5.53 6.81 7.98
C MET A 72 -5.48 8.21 8.63
N ARG A 73 -4.63 8.41 9.65
CA ARG A 73 -4.44 9.70 10.33
C ARG A 73 -3.36 10.56 9.67
N VAL A 74 -2.57 10.00 8.77
CA VAL A 74 -1.57 10.76 8.00
C VAL A 74 -2.29 11.77 7.11
N LYS A 75 -1.89 13.02 7.18
CA LYS A 75 -2.50 14.06 6.35
C LYS A 75 -2.09 13.84 4.89
N LYS A 76 -3.07 13.88 4.00
CA LYS A 76 -2.80 13.72 2.56
C LYS A 76 -1.78 14.72 2.02
N ALA A 77 -1.81 15.96 2.52
CA ALA A 77 -0.89 17.01 2.09
C ALA A 77 0.59 16.69 2.41
N ASP A 78 0.85 15.86 3.43
CA ASP A 78 2.20 15.51 3.85
C ASP A 78 2.70 14.23 3.14
N MET A 79 1.90 13.63 2.25
CA MET A 79 2.27 12.43 1.53
C MET A 79 3.05 12.79 0.25
N ALA A 80 4.16 12.11 0.01
CA ALA A 80 4.98 12.29 -1.20
C ALA A 80 4.14 12.21 -2.49
N GLN A 81 3.16 11.30 -2.52
CA GLN A 81 2.25 11.14 -3.66
C GLN A 81 1.47 12.41 -3.96
N THR A 82 0.96 13.08 -2.93
CA THR A 82 0.18 14.33 -3.09
C THR A 82 1.08 15.48 -3.50
N VAL A 83 2.24 15.62 -2.84
CA VAL A 83 3.23 16.67 -3.17
C VAL A 83 3.68 16.56 -4.62
N PHE A 84 4.02 15.34 -5.07
CA PHE A 84 4.46 15.15 -6.46
C PHE A 84 3.32 15.30 -7.45
N ALA A 85 2.10 14.87 -7.10
CA ALA A 85 0.92 15.09 -7.94
C ALA A 85 0.64 16.57 -8.19
N GLU A 86 0.77 17.41 -7.17
CA GLU A 86 0.61 18.87 -7.30
C GLU A 86 1.66 19.49 -8.24
N ILE A 87 2.88 18.96 -8.25
CA ILE A 87 3.93 19.42 -9.16
C ILE A 87 3.64 18.95 -10.59
N MET A 88 3.35 17.65 -10.77
CA MET A 88 3.11 17.07 -12.09
C MET A 88 1.88 17.67 -12.78
N ASN A 89 0.81 17.91 -12.03
CA ASN A 89 -0.46 18.44 -12.57
C ASN A 89 -0.41 19.92 -12.96
N ARG A 90 0.73 20.59 -12.85
CA ARG A 90 0.95 21.91 -13.45
C ARG A 90 1.19 21.82 -14.95
N GLU A 91 1.56 20.65 -15.45
CA GLU A 91 1.71 20.37 -16.87
C GLU A 91 0.34 19.95 -17.47
N ALA A 92 0.14 20.24 -18.75
CA ALA A 92 -1.15 19.99 -19.42
C ALA A 92 -1.43 18.49 -19.60
N GLU A 93 -0.40 17.70 -19.93
CA GLU A 93 -0.50 16.26 -20.18
C GLU A 93 0.73 15.55 -19.57
N PRO A 94 0.80 15.45 -18.23
CA PRO A 94 1.96 14.87 -17.59
C PRO A 94 2.04 13.38 -17.85
N THR A 95 3.26 12.91 -18.14
CA THR A 95 3.59 11.48 -18.23
C THR A 95 4.53 11.09 -17.11
N LEU A 96 4.29 9.92 -16.51
CA LEU A 96 5.04 9.45 -15.34
C LEU A 96 5.57 8.04 -15.58
N LEU A 97 6.78 7.80 -15.11
CA LEU A 97 7.35 6.46 -14.89
C LEU A 97 7.73 6.30 -13.42
N ASP A 98 7.09 5.34 -12.73
CA ASP A 98 7.41 4.98 -11.36
C ASP A 98 8.35 3.78 -11.34
N ILE A 99 9.61 4.01 -10.91
CA ILE A 99 10.64 2.98 -10.76
C ILE A 99 11.02 2.74 -9.29
N THR A 100 10.10 3.03 -8.38
CA THR A 100 10.36 2.91 -6.94
C THR A 100 10.35 1.47 -6.45
N SER A 101 9.44 0.65 -6.89
CA SER A 101 9.22 -0.76 -6.56
C SER A 101 7.82 -1.17 -7.06
N LEU A 102 6.95 -1.64 -6.16
CA LEU A 102 5.51 -1.78 -6.43
C LEU A 102 4.90 -0.40 -6.64
N ASP A 103 3.75 -0.35 -7.36
CA ASP A 103 2.99 0.91 -7.46
C ASP A 103 2.72 1.48 -6.06
N GLN A 104 3.30 2.64 -5.82
CA GLN A 104 3.20 3.36 -4.55
C GLN A 104 2.06 4.39 -4.55
N GLY A 105 1.18 4.33 -5.55
CA GLY A 105 0.02 5.21 -5.68
C GLY A 105 0.30 6.57 -6.33
N PHE A 106 1.48 6.78 -6.91
CA PHE A 106 1.81 8.05 -7.59
C PHE A 106 0.94 8.29 -8.82
N TYR A 107 0.69 7.25 -9.63
CA TYR A 107 -0.23 7.33 -10.77
C TYR A 107 -1.63 7.73 -10.35
N LEU A 108 -2.16 7.08 -9.30
CA LEU A 108 -3.50 7.35 -8.78
C LEU A 108 -3.61 8.77 -8.23
N ALA A 109 -2.60 9.21 -7.47
CA ALA A 109 -2.61 10.54 -6.86
C ALA A 109 -2.58 11.67 -7.90
N ALA A 110 -1.81 11.48 -8.98
CA ALA A 110 -1.72 12.45 -10.07
C ALA A 110 -2.82 12.32 -11.13
N GLY A 111 -3.59 11.23 -11.10
CA GLY A 111 -4.58 10.93 -12.14
C GLY A 111 -3.97 10.58 -13.49
N ILE A 112 -2.73 10.12 -13.52
CA ILE A 112 -1.97 9.79 -14.74
C ILE A 112 -2.20 8.32 -15.09
N VAL A 113 -2.51 8.05 -16.34
CA VAL A 113 -2.55 6.67 -16.87
C VAL A 113 -1.14 6.28 -17.31
N PRO A 114 -0.61 5.12 -16.83
CA PRO A 114 0.70 4.64 -17.27
C PRO A 114 0.77 4.46 -18.78
N ASN A 115 1.79 5.00 -19.41
CA ASN A 115 2.04 4.89 -20.85
C ASN A 115 3.18 3.91 -21.19
N CYS A 116 3.79 3.29 -20.19
CA CYS A 116 4.81 2.25 -20.32
C CYS A 116 4.25 0.90 -19.90
N ARG A 117 4.55 -0.17 -20.65
CA ARG A 117 4.17 -1.54 -20.30
C ARG A 117 4.70 -1.95 -18.91
N TYR A 118 5.89 -1.48 -18.58
CA TYR A 118 6.56 -1.74 -17.29
C TYR A 118 6.48 -0.51 -16.39
N PHE A 119 5.27 -0.07 -16.10
CA PHE A 119 4.98 1.17 -15.37
C PHE A 119 5.32 1.14 -13.88
N ALA A 120 5.61 -0.04 -13.32
CA ALA A 120 6.03 -0.20 -11.95
C ALA A 120 7.12 -1.26 -11.83
N ASP A 121 8.11 -1.03 -10.96
CA ASP A 121 9.13 -2.01 -10.67
C ASP A 121 8.62 -3.01 -9.61
N ASN A 122 8.04 -4.11 -10.08
CA ASN A 122 7.53 -5.17 -9.22
C ASN A 122 8.51 -6.36 -9.16
N ASN A 123 8.12 -7.42 -8.47
CA ASN A 123 8.96 -8.57 -8.15
C ASN A 123 9.55 -9.33 -9.37
N LEU A 124 9.05 -9.05 -10.56
CA LEU A 124 9.53 -9.71 -11.77
C LEU A 124 10.71 -8.92 -12.39
N GLN A 125 11.92 -9.31 -12.05
CA GLN A 125 13.16 -8.67 -12.49
C GLN A 125 13.74 -9.37 -13.73
N THR A 126 13.08 -9.22 -14.87
CA THR A 126 13.59 -9.75 -16.15
C THR A 126 14.56 -8.79 -16.83
N GLN A 127 15.49 -9.33 -17.65
CA GLN A 127 16.38 -8.48 -18.46
C GLN A 127 15.57 -7.64 -19.45
N GLU A 128 14.57 -8.23 -20.10
CA GLU A 128 13.65 -7.53 -21.02
C GLU A 128 13.04 -6.27 -20.38
N LYS A 129 12.62 -6.36 -19.12
CA LYS A 129 12.06 -5.22 -18.39
C LYS A 129 13.10 -4.13 -18.16
N ARG A 130 14.30 -4.51 -17.72
CA ARG A 130 15.39 -3.53 -17.50
C ARG A 130 15.76 -2.79 -18.76
N ASP A 131 15.91 -3.53 -19.87
CA ASP A 131 16.25 -2.97 -21.17
C ASP A 131 15.14 -2.04 -21.68
N ALA A 132 13.88 -2.43 -21.51
CA ALA A 132 12.74 -1.62 -21.89
C ALA A 132 12.65 -0.31 -21.09
N ILE A 133 12.86 -0.36 -19.77
CA ILE A 133 12.88 0.83 -18.92
C ILE A 133 14.05 1.73 -19.30
N ALA A 134 15.25 1.17 -19.50
CA ALA A 134 16.43 1.93 -19.89
C ALA A 134 16.23 2.62 -21.25
N SER A 135 15.69 1.92 -22.24
CA SER A 135 15.34 2.49 -23.55
C SER A 135 14.32 3.61 -23.42
N TYR A 136 13.29 3.40 -22.60
CA TYR A 136 12.21 4.36 -22.37
C TYR A 136 12.73 5.67 -21.76
N LEU A 137 13.66 5.57 -20.80
CA LEU A 137 14.31 6.72 -20.18
C LEU A 137 15.28 7.41 -21.16
N ALA A 138 16.10 6.64 -21.90
CA ALA A 138 17.06 7.18 -22.84
C ALA A 138 16.39 7.94 -24.02
N GLU A 139 15.24 7.44 -24.47
CA GLU A 139 14.45 8.08 -25.52
C GLU A 139 13.61 9.28 -25.00
N GLY A 140 13.60 9.52 -23.69
CA GLY A 140 12.87 10.62 -23.09
C GLY A 140 11.36 10.55 -23.29
N ARG A 141 10.80 9.34 -23.29
CA ARG A 141 9.36 9.11 -23.52
C ARG A 141 8.48 9.49 -22.33
N THR A 142 9.07 9.73 -21.17
CA THR A 142 8.37 10.18 -19.98
C THR A 142 8.87 11.55 -19.55
N GLN A 143 7.97 12.38 -19.09
CA GLN A 143 8.29 13.72 -18.60
C GLN A 143 8.75 13.69 -17.15
N PHE A 144 8.14 12.83 -16.33
CA PHE A 144 8.46 12.70 -14.91
C PHE A 144 8.87 11.27 -14.58
N VAL A 145 9.84 11.14 -13.66
CA VAL A 145 10.29 9.86 -13.10
C VAL A 145 10.28 9.96 -11.59
N VAL A 146 9.62 9.00 -10.94
CA VAL A 146 9.69 8.83 -9.49
C VAL A 146 10.57 7.65 -9.15
N THR A 147 11.51 7.86 -8.24
CA THR A 147 12.47 6.85 -7.80
C THR A 147 12.75 6.95 -6.30
N ARG A 148 13.33 5.91 -5.72
CA ARG A 148 13.88 5.92 -4.35
C ARG A 148 15.39 5.93 -4.35
N TYR A 149 16.01 5.17 -5.22
CA TYR A 149 17.46 4.91 -5.21
C TYR A 149 18.11 5.09 -6.58
N ALA A 150 17.37 4.81 -7.63
CA ALA A 150 17.91 4.84 -8.98
C ALA A 150 18.07 6.29 -9.47
N ASP A 151 19.12 6.53 -10.24
CA ASP A 151 19.28 7.75 -11.03
C ASP A 151 18.69 7.49 -12.42
N PRO A 152 17.73 8.30 -12.88
CA PRO A 152 17.15 8.13 -14.21
C PRO A 152 18.09 8.56 -15.36
N GLY A 153 19.24 9.16 -15.06
CA GLY A 153 20.25 9.56 -16.03
C GLY A 153 20.30 11.07 -16.29
N GLU A 154 21.31 11.48 -17.07
CA GLU A 154 21.65 12.89 -17.30
C GLU A 154 20.53 13.71 -18.01
N ALA A 155 19.61 13.03 -18.70
CA ALA A 155 18.48 13.67 -19.37
C ALA A 155 17.42 14.21 -18.39
N TYR A 156 17.54 13.86 -17.11
CA TYR A 156 16.59 14.24 -16.06
C TYR A 156 17.24 15.12 -15.00
N GLU A 157 16.48 15.98 -14.39
CA GLU A 157 16.90 16.80 -13.25
C GLU A 157 16.00 16.55 -12.05
N LEU A 158 16.59 16.51 -10.86
CA LEU A 158 15.86 16.39 -9.60
C LEU A 158 15.11 17.70 -9.33
N ILE A 159 13.79 17.65 -9.22
CA ILE A 159 12.95 18.83 -9.00
C ILE A 159 12.26 18.83 -7.62
N ALA A 160 12.08 17.67 -7.01
CA ALA A 160 11.50 17.57 -5.68
C ALA A 160 11.93 16.29 -4.96
N GLU A 161 11.96 16.38 -3.63
CA GLU A 161 12.13 15.25 -2.74
C GLU A 161 11.04 15.31 -1.68
N ALA A 162 10.51 14.16 -1.28
CA ALA A 162 9.50 14.08 -0.25
C ALA A 162 9.50 12.71 0.43
N ASP A 163 9.15 12.71 1.70
CA ASP A 163 8.99 11.49 2.47
C ASP A 163 7.56 10.98 2.38
N GLY A 164 7.41 9.68 2.27
CA GLY A 164 6.12 8.99 2.28
C GLY A 164 6.09 7.92 3.35
N VAL A 165 4.95 7.81 4.02
CA VAL A 165 4.71 6.76 5.00
C VAL A 165 4.27 5.51 4.26
N PHE A 166 5.07 4.46 4.31
CA PHE A 166 4.72 3.16 3.74
C PHE A 166 4.11 2.23 4.80
N ASP A 167 4.66 2.23 6.00
CA ASP A 167 4.14 1.56 7.19
C ASP A 167 4.42 2.47 8.40
N LEU A 168 3.84 2.17 9.55
CA LEU A 168 3.99 2.95 10.79
C LEU A 168 5.44 3.25 11.19
N ASN A 169 6.35 2.36 10.82
CA ASN A 169 7.78 2.47 11.12
C ASN A 169 8.66 2.53 9.85
N ASP A 170 8.06 2.66 8.65
CA ASP A 170 8.78 2.71 7.39
C ASP A 170 8.48 4.01 6.65
N MET A 171 9.29 5.01 6.94
CA MET A 171 9.34 6.26 6.19
C MET A 171 10.25 6.06 4.98
N ARG A 172 9.73 6.33 3.80
CA ARG A 172 10.45 6.17 2.54
C ARG A 172 10.69 7.51 1.90
N HIS A 173 11.93 7.74 1.52
CA HIS A 173 12.32 8.94 0.81
C HIS A 173 12.15 8.72 -0.70
N TYR A 174 11.44 9.61 -1.35
CA TYR A 174 11.15 9.59 -2.78
C TYR A 174 11.71 10.82 -3.45
N LYS A 175 12.14 10.64 -4.69
CA LYS A 175 12.70 11.67 -5.55
C LYS A 175 11.88 11.77 -6.82
N LEU A 176 11.51 13.01 -7.18
CA LEU A 176 10.82 13.33 -8.43
C LEU A 176 11.81 14.03 -9.36
N TYR A 177 11.99 13.44 -10.52
CA TYR A 177 12.79 14.00 -11.59
C TYR A 177 11.91 14.46 -12.73
N LYS A 178 12.32 15.55 -13.39
CA LYS A 178 11.69 16.03 -14.62
C LYS A 178 12.71 15.95 -15.76
N ARG A 179 12.25 15.60 -16.95
CA ARG A 179 13.08 15.62 -18.16
C ARG A 179 13.51 17.05 -18.44
N LYS A 180 14.80 17.25 -18.67
CA LYS A 180 15.35 18.55 -19.11
C LYS A 180 14.75 18.93 -20.46
N GLU A 181 14.40 20.17 -20.63
CA GLU A 181 14.04 20.68 -21.94
C GLU A 181 15.29 20.69 -22.83
N PRO A 182 15.15 20.31 -24.13
CA PRO A 182 16.27 20.26 -25.06
C PRO A 182 16.85 21.65 -25.34
#